data_469f93606a5c38a7d4008308d746639f
#
_entry.id   469f93606a5c38a7d4008308d746639f
#
_cell.length_a   1.000
_cell.length_b   1.000
_cell.length_c   1.000
_cell.angle_alpha   90.00
_cell.angle_beta   90.00
_cell.angle_gamma   90.00
#
_symmetry.space_group_name_H-M   'P 1'
#
loop_
_entity.id
_entity.type
_entity.pdbx_description
1 polymer ?
#
loop_
_entity_poly.entity_id
_entity_poly.type
_entity_poly.pdbx_seq_one_letter_code
_entity_poly.pdbx_strand_id
1 'polypeptide(L)'
;MGKGSKVIKIKYEEDSIFVGAARGRKRTRWGRKGARLTLEAISDYLKKGAGLHSEDVYLDEIKCDLLRSIRKRLYQQALKDGKEIKEYECSFEGVVIWPGNNKFICFNFGDGAVLGKTDQGHIGSLLLSEKRIRKVPQLTMDGAVSAVGLKRGIWSDYLELYILEGPQERWAMSVSEDKIEEGENPLLLSIKAC
;
A
#
# COMPACT_ATOMS: atom_id res chain seq x y z
N MET A 1 13.20 -14.93 13.67
CA MET A 1 13.03 -13.57 13.16
C MET A 1 11.67 -13.04 13.56
N GLY A 2 11.59 -11.83 14.13
CA GLY A 2 10.35 -11.30 14.64
C GLY A 2 9.39 -10.81 13.55
N LYS A 3 8.18 -11.38 13.49
CA LYS A 3 7.09 -10.88 12.63
C LYS A 3 6.72 -9.47 13.07
N GLY A 4 6.89 -8.46 12.21
CA GLY A 4 6.38 -7.10 12.46
C GLY A 4 4.87 -7.10 12.70
N SER A 5 4.35 -6.07 13.37
CA SER A 5 2.90 -5.96 13.59
C SER A 5 2.22 -5.57 12.29
N LYS A 6 1.43 -6.48 11.72
CA LYS A 6 0.63 -6.23 10.51
C LYS A 6 -0.68 -5.54 10.86
N VAL A 7 -1.10 -4.65 10.00
CA VAL A 7 -2.41 -3.98 10.06
C VAL A 7 -3.03 -4.01 8.69
N ILE A 8 -4.31 -4.35 8.62
CA ILE A 8 -5.13 -4.31 7.41
C ILE A 8 -6.20 -3.27 7.63
N LYS A 9 -6.54 -2.53 6.58
CA LYS A 9 -7.68 -1.62 6.55
C LYS A 9 -8.45 -1.82 5.26
N ILE A 10 -9.73 -2.11 5.40
CA ILE A 10 -10.69 -2.13 4.30
C ILE A 10 -11.71 -1.05 4.62
N LYS A 11 -12.01 -0.22 3.63
CA LYS A 11 -12.98 0.85 3.78
C LYS A 11 -13.81 1.00 2.52
N TYR A 12 -15.12 0.93 2.69
CA TYR A 12 -16.11 1.20 1.66
C TYR A 12 -16.62 2.62 1.87
N GLU A 13 -16.60 3.41 0.81
CA GLU A 13 -17.20 4.74 0.72
C GLU A 13 -18.25 4.71 -0.39
N GLU A 14 -19.02 5.79 -0.52
CA GLU A 14 -20.10 5.87 -1.50
C GLU A 14 -19.63 5.65 -2.94
N ASP A 15 -18.44 6.15 -3.27
CA ASP A 15 -17.87 6.14 -4.63
C ASP A 15 -16.56 5.37 -4.76
N SER A 16 -16.00 4.86 -3.67
CA SER A 16 -14.68 4.22 -3.67
C SER A 16 -14.52 3.10 -2.65
N ILE A 17 -13.63 2.17 -2.98
CA ILE A 17 -13.20 1.08 -2.11
C ILE A 17 -11.71 1.23 -1.87
N PHE A 18 -11.32 1.32 -0.60
CA PHE A 18 -9.92 1.32 -0.19
C PHE A 18 -9.58 0.01 0.50
N VAL A 19 -8.50 -0.62 0.04
CA VAL A 19 -7.90 -1.79 0.69
C VAL A 19 -6.41 -1.56 0.85
N GLY A 20 -5.91 -1.67 2.06
CA GLY A 20 -4.51 -1.46 2.35
C GLY A 20 -3.98 -2.35 3.46
N ALA A 21 -2.69 -2.67 3.35
CA ALA A 21 -1.91 -3.37 4.36
C ALA A 21 -0.71 -2.51 4.76
N ALA A 22 -0.30 -2.60 6.02
CA ALA A 22 0.91 -1.97 6.50
C ALA A 22 1.57 -2.79 7.60
N ARG A 23 2.89 -2.76 7.65
CA ARG A 23 3.69 -3.45 8.65
C ARG A 23 4.65 -2.50 9.34
N GLY A 24 4.54 -2.38 10.66
CA GLY A 24 5.50 -1.66 11.48
C GLY A 24 6.89 -2.31 11.42
N ARG A 25 7.93 -1.50 11.31
CA ARG A 25 9.32 -1.94 11.15
C ARG A 25 9.84 -2.79 12.31
N LYS A 26 9.35 -2.55 13.51
CA LYS A 26 9.73 -3.28 14.73
C LYS A 26 8.49 -3.89 15.39
N ARG A 27 8.66 -5.02 16.10
CA ARG A 27 7.63 -5.62 16.96
C ARG A 27 7.33 -4.75 18.19
N THR A 28 7.07 -3.48 17.97
CA THR A 28 6.78 -2.55 19.05
C THR A 28 5.35 -2.06 18.93
N ARG A 29 4.81 -1.66 20.06
CA ARG A 29 3.53 -0.94 20.12
C ARG A 29 3.51 0.26 19.16
N TRP A 30 4.62 0.95 19.01
CA TRP A 30 4.76 2.14 18.18
C TRP A 30 4.74 1.79 16.69
N GLY A 31 5.44 0.75 16.24
CA GLY A 31 5.38 0.29 14.85
C GLY A 31 3.98 -0.11 14.42
N ARG A 32 3.22 -0.83 15.26
CA ARG A 32 1.81 -1.17 14.96
C ARG A 32 0.93 0.07 14.91
N LYS A 33 1.13 1.00 15.85
CA LYS A 33 0.41 2.28 15.87
C LYS A 33 0.72 3.10 14.64
N GLY A 34 1.99 3.16 14.21
CA GLY A 34 2.43 3.81 12.99
C GLY A 34 1.77 3.22 11.74
N ALA A 35 1.78 1.90 11.59
CA ALA A 35 1.12 1.21 10.49
C ALA A 35 -0.38 1.55 10.40
N ARG A 36 -1.09 1.54 11.53
CA ARG A 36 -2.51 1.94 11.58
C ARG A 36 -2.71 3.39 11.16
N LEU A 37 -1.94 4.31 11.73
CA LEU A 37 -2.05 5.74 11.44
C LEU A 37 -1.70 6.05 9.98
N THR A 38 -0.74 5.32 9.41
CA THR A 38 -0.40 5.44 7.99
C THR A 38 -1.57 5.06 7.10
N LEU A 39 -2.20 3.90 7.33
CA LEU A 39 -3.38 3.50 6.54
C LEU A 39 -4.58 4.44 6.75
N GLU A 40 -4.76 4.99 7.94
CA GLU A 40 -5.76 6.03 8.20
C GLU A 40 -5.46 7.31 7.38
N ALA A 41 -4.21 7.77 7.39
CA ALA A 41 -3.80 8.95 6.65
C ALA A 41 -3.97 8.78 5.14
N ILE A 42 -3.61 7.60 4.61
CA ILE A 42 -3.80 7.25 3.19
C ILE A 42 -5.29 7.26 2.84
N SER A 43 -6.10 6.56 3.62
CA SER A 43 -7.55 6.50 3.41
C SER A 43 -8.20 7.88 3.44
N ASP A 44 -7.81 8.73 4.40
CA ASP A 44 -8.35 10.09 4.52
C ASP A 44 -7.88 11.01 3.39
N TYR A 45 -6.66 10.82 2.89
CA TYR A 45 -6.14 11.57 1.75
C TYR A 45 -6.90 11.19 0.46
N LEU A 46 -7.03 9.90 0.19
CA LEU A 46 -7.69 9.41 -1.02
C LEU A 46 -9.17 9.78 -1.09
N LYS A 47 -9.85 9.88 0.06
CA LYS A 47 -11.23 10.38 0.12
C LYS A 47 -11.38 11.84 -0.29
N LYS A 48 -10.45 12.68 0.13
CA LYS A 48 -10.50 14.12 -0.15
C LYS A 48 -10.12 14.45 -1.58
N GLY A 49 -9.49 13.52 -2.25
CA GLY A 49 -8.99 13.68 -3.60
C GLY A 49 -10.04 13.42 -4.67
N ALA A 50 -11.13 14.21 -4.67
CA ALA A 50 -12.04 14.25 -5.81
C ALA A 50 -11.21 14.49 -7.08
N GLY A 51 -11.18 13.51 -7.99
CA GLY A 51 -10.42 13.62 -9.23
C GLY A 51 -9.03 12.97 -9.23
N LEU A 52 -8.56 12.34 -8.15
CA LEU A 52 -7.28 11.59 -8.16
C LEU A 52 -7.24 10.49 -9.23
N HIS A 53 -8.39 9.98 -9.65
CA HIS A 53 -8.54 9.05 -10.75
C HIS A 53 -8.38 9.74 -12.14
N SER A 54 -8.42 11.08 -12.20
CA SER A 54 -8.21 11.83 -13.44
C SER A 54 -6.75 11.72 -13.90
N GLU A 55 -6.56 11.67 -15.21
CA GLU A 55 -5.23 11.67 -15.83
C GLU A 55 -4.55 13.04 -15.74
N ASP A 56 -5.31 14.11 -15.49
CA ASP A 56 -4.82 15.49 -15.35
C ASP A 56 -3.98 15.71 -14.07
N VAL A 57 -4.12 14.82 -13.08
CA VAL A 57 -3.35 14.91 -11.83
C VAL A 57 -2.05 14.10 -11.97
N TYR A 58 -0.91 14.75 -11.81
CA TYR A 58 0.39 14.08 -11.89
C TYR A 58 0.62 13.10 -10.74
N LEU A 59 1.14 11.90 -11.07
CA LEU A 59 1.40 10.87 -10.06
C LEU A 59 2.40 11.33 -8.99
N ASP A 60 3.40 12.14 -9.37
CA ASP A 60 4.40 12.64 -8.42
C ASP A 60 3.80 13.67 -7.44
N GLU A 61 2.80 14.44 -7.83
CA GLU A 61 2.05 15.29 -6.91
C GLU A 61 1.29 14.45 -5.89
N ILE A 62 0.63 13.38 -6.36
CA ILE A 62 -0.06 12.45 -5.46
C ILE A 62 0.92 11.81 -4.47
N LYS A 63 2.10 11.38 -4.91
CA LYS A 63 3.13 10.80 -4.02
C LYS A 63 3.57 11.81 -2.96
N CYS A 64 3.85 13.06 -3.36
CA CYS A 64 4.26 14.12 -2.44
C CYS A 64 3.20 14.40 -1.38
N ASP A 65 1.95 14.56 -1.81
CA ASP A 65 0.85 14.89 -0.91
C ASP A 65 0.46 13.73 0.00
N LEU A 66 0.50 12.50 -0.53
CA LEU A 66 0.30 11.29 0.24
C LEU A 66 1.33 11.17 1.38
N LEU A 67 2.62 11.31 1.06
CA LEU A 67 3.69 11.28 2.06
C LEU A 67 3.57 12.42 3.06
N ARG A 68 3.22 13.63 2.60
CA ARG A 68 2.99 14.77 3.49
C ARG A 68 1.86 14.49 4.48
N SER A 69 0.75 13.90 4.01
CA SER A 69 -0.37 13.50 4.85
C SER A 69 0.03 12.47 5.89
N ILE A 70 0.76 11.42 5.48
CA ILE A 70 1.27 10.38 6.38
C ILE A 70 2.21 10.99 7.44
N ARG A 71 3.23 11.73 7.01
CA ARG A 71 4.22 12.35 7.91
C ARG A 71 3.57 13.27 8.93
N LYS A 72 2.62 14.10 8.49
CA LYS A 72 1.87 14.99 9.39
C LYS A 72 1.16 14.21 10.49
N ARG A 73 0.47 13.12 10.13
CA ARG A 73 -0.24 12.26 11.08
C ARG A 73 0.71 11.60 12.07
N LEU A 74 1.80 11.01 11.57
CA LEU A 74 2.80 10.34 12.40
C LEU A 74 3.51 11.32 13.34
N TYR A 75 3.90 12.50 12.85
CA TYR A 75 4.55 13.53 13.64
C TYR A 75 3.65 14.02 14.77
N GLN A 76 2.38 14.34 14.49
CA GLN A 76 1.42 14.77 15.51
C GLN A 76 1.25 13.71 16.60
N GLN A 77 1.24 12.44 16.23
CA GLN A 77 1.12 11.36 17.21
C GLN A 77 2.41 11.17 18.00
N ALA A 78 3.55 11.26 17.34
CA ALA A 78 4.87 11.17 18.01
C ALA A 78 5.02 12.24 19.09
N LEU A 79 4.64 13.50 18.80
CA LEU A 79 4.61 14.59 19.78
C LEU A 79 3.72 14.27 20.99
N LYS A 80 2.50 13.77 20.74
CA LYS A 80 1.55 13.39 21.81
C LYS A 80 2.08 12.29 22.73
N ASP A 81 2.83 11.36 22.15
CA ASP A 81 3.37 10.21 22.86
C ASP A 81 4.76 10.46 23.47
N GLY A 82 5.36 11.64 23.23
CA GLY A 82 6.73 11.96 23.66
C GLY A 82 7.76 11.03 23.01
N LYS A 83 7.58 10.70 21.72
CA LYS A 83 8.40 9.75 20.96
C LYS A 83 8.98 10.39 19.70
N GLU A 84 10.03 9.76 19.14
CA GLU A 84 10.53 10.15 17.84
C GLU A 84 9.68 9.53 16.72
N ILE A 85 9.47 10.29 15.65
CA ILE A 85 8.68 9.85 14.50
C ILE A 85 9.19 8.54 13.88
N LYS A 86 10.50 8.30 13.92
CA LYS A 86 11.12 7.05 13.41
C LYS A 86 10.64 5.77 14.09
N GLU A 87 10.06 5.86 15.29
CA GLU A 87 9.49 4.71 15.98
C GLU A 87 8.16 4.23 15.36
N TYR A 88 7.51 5.10 14.56
CA TYR A 88 6.24 4.84 13.90
C TYR A 88 6.40 4.38 12.45
N GLU A 89 7.64 4.26 11.95
CA GLU A 89 7.86 3.87 10.56
C GLU A 89 7.32 2.49 10.22
N CYS A 90 6.78 2.37 9.00
CA CYS A 90 6.21 1.15 8.47
C CYS A 90 6.39 1.08 6.95
N SER A 91 6.30 -0.13 6.40
CA SER A 91 5.97 -0.36 5.00
C SER A 91 4.45 -0.35 4.83
N PHE A 92 4.00 -0.02 3.62
CA PHE A 92 2.59 -0.07 3.27
C PHE A 92 2.38 -0.33 1.79
N GLU A 93 1.29 -0.99 1.47
CA GLU A 93 0.80 -1.24 0.11
C GLU A 93 -0.72 -1.23 0.10
N GLY A 94 -1.30 -0.97 -1.06
CA GLY A 94 -2.75 -0.99 -1.19
C GLY A 94 -3.28 -0.52 -2.53
N VAL A 95 -4.60 -0.49 -2.60
CA VAL A 95 -5.37 -0.09 -3.77
C VAL A 95 -6.54 0.77 -3.33
N VAL A 96 -6.84 1.80 -4.10
CA VAL A 96 -8.14 2.47 -4.08
C VAL A 96 -8.81 2.27 -5.44
N ILE A 97 -10.06 1.89 -5.43
CA ILE A 97 -10.86 1.62 -6.63
C ILE A 97 -12.05 2.58 -6.62
N TRP A 98 -12.33 3.18 -7.77
CA TRP A 98 -13.55 3.93 -8.06
C TRP A 98 -14.36 3.16 -9.10
N PRO A 99 -15.29 2.27 -8.67
CA PRO A 99 -16.03 1.39 -9.58
C PRO A 99 -16.84 2.19 -10.61
N GLY A 100 -17.50 3.27 -10.18
CA GLY A 100 -18.28 4.15 -11.04
C GLY A 100 -17.48 4.80 -12.17
N ASN A 101 -16.18 4.99 -11.99
CA ASN A 101 -15.27 5.57 -12.97
C ASN A 101 -14.42 4.50 -13.70
N ASN A 102 -14.56 3.25 -13.30
CA ASN A 102 -13.76 2.15 -13.82
C ASN A 102 -12.25 2.38 -13.69
N LYS A 103 -11.81 3.01 -12.61
CA LYS A 103 -10.41 3.38 -12.36
C LYS A 103 -9.95 2.86 -11.01
N PHE A 104 -8.63 2.65 -10.91
CA PHE A 104 -7.98 2.41 -9.62
C PHE A 104 -6.62 3.10 -9.56
N ILE A 105 -6.14 3.28 -8.34
CA ILE A 105 -4.74 3.62 -8.04
C ILE A 105 -4.22 2.57 -7.07
N CYS A 106 -3.10 1.95 -7.40
CA CYS A 106 -2.34 1.14 -6.46
C CYS A 106 -1.08 1.88 -6.01
N PHE A 107 -0.63 1.56 -4.80
CA PHE A 107 0.54 2.19 -4.18
C PHE A 107 1.30 1.19 -3.32
N ASN A 108 2.61 1.39 -3.21
CA ASN A 108 3.44 0.68 -2.25
C ASN A 108 4.59 1.55 -1.73
N PHE A 109 5.08 1.20 -0.56
CA PHE A 109 6.30 1.74 0.04
C PHE A 109 6.96 0.66 0.89
N GLY A 110 8.13 0.20 0.46
CA GLY A 110 8.83 -0.90 1.13
C GLY A 110 8.90 -2.16 0.29
N ASP A 111 8.74 -3.30 0.90
CA ASP A 111 9.02 -4.63 0.34
C ASP A 111 7.78 -5.42 -0.13
N GLY A 112 6.62 -4.79 -0.16
CA GLY A 112 5.38 -5.37 -0.66
C GLY A 112 5.19 -5.26 -2.18
N ALA A 113 4.09 -5.82 -2.68
CA ALA A 113 3.73 -5.78 -4.09
C ALA A 113 2.22 -5.65 -4.29
N VAL A 114 1.84 -5.18 -5.47
CA VAL A 114 0.46 -5.26 -5.98
C VAL A 114 0.49 -5.97 -7.32
N LEU A 115 -0.29 -7.02 -7.45
CA LEU A 115 -0.43 -7.81 -8.67
C LEU A 115 -1.86 -7.69 -9.20
N GLY A 116 -2.02 -7.91 -10.51
CA GLY A 116 -3.33 -7.99 -11.16
C GLY A 116 -3.48 -9.29 -11.94
N LYS A 117 -4.66 -9.91 -11.88
CA LYS A 117 -5.04 -11.05 -12.70
C LYS A 117 -6.01 -10.59 -13.78
N THR A 118 -5.65 -10.78 -15.06
CA THR A 118 -6.48 -10.44 -16.20
C THR A 118 -7.61 -11.47 -16.40
N ASP A 119 -8.54 -11.16 -17.29
CA ASP A 119 -9.62 -12.07 -17.75
C ASP A 119 -9.09 -13.35 -18.41
N GLN A 120 -7.90 -13.28 -19.02
CA GLN A 120 -7.21 -14.42 -19.60
C GLN A 120 -6.49 -15.30 -18.55
N GLY A 121 -6.55 -14.93 -17.28
CA GLY A 121 -5.91 -15.66 -16.19
C GLY A 121 -4.46 -15.29 -15.92
N HIS A 122 -3.85 -14.41 -16.73
CA HIS A 122 -2.47 -13.99 -16.52
C HIS A 122 -2.34 -13.11 -15.26
N ILE A 123 -1.36 -13.46 -14.40
CA ILE A 123 -1.01 -12.69 -13.23
C ILE A 123 0.23 -11.87 -13.54
N GLY A 124 0.09 -10.55 -13.49
CA GLY A 124 1.17 -9.60 -13.75
C GLY A 124 1.41 -8.64 -12.59
N SER A 125 2.65 -8.17 -12.45
CA SER A 125 2.96 -7.15 -11.45
C SER A 125 2.49 -5.77 -11.88
N LEU A 126 1.75 -5.09 -11.01
CA LEU A 126 1.41 -3.68 -11.14
C LEU A 126 2.45 -2.81 -10.45
N LEU A 127 2.83 -3.18 -9.23
CA LEU A 127 3.89 -2.56 -8.45
C LEU A 127 4.70 -3.66 -7.77
N LEU A 128 6.02 -3.59 -7.96
CA LEU A 128 6.99 -4.41 -7.24
C LEU A 128 7.94 -3.47 -6.50
N SER A 129 8.36 -3.89 -5.30
CA SER A 129 9.50 -3.22 -4.68
C SER A 129 10.76 -3.51 -5.49
N GLU A 130 11.58 -2.50 -5.71
CA GLU A 130 12.87 -2.73 -6.35
C GLU A 130 13.73 -3.64 -5.48
N LYS A 131 14.12 -4.82 -6.02
CA LYS A 131 14.96 -5.83 -5.36
C LYS A 131 16.30 -5.30 -4.81
N ARG A 132 16.71 -4.09 -5.20
CA ARG A 132 18.03 -3.52 -4.89
C ARG A 132 18.09 -2.66 -3.64
N ILE A 133 16.96 -2.40 -2.98
CA ILE A 133 16.97 -1.58 -1.77
C ILE A 133 17.45 -2.44 -0.61
N ARG A 134 18.78 -2.44 -0.38
CA ARG A 134 19.41 -3.10 0.79
C ARG A 134 18.92 -2.55 2.14
N LYS A 135 18.26 -1.40 2.15
CA LYS A 135 17.62 -0.79 3.32
C LYS A 135 16.20 -0.41 2.94
N VAL A 136 15.22 -0.86 3.72
CA VAL A 136 13.84 -0.37 3.58
C VAL A 136 13.86 1.15 3.70
N PRO A 137 13.34 1.90 2.71
CA PRO A 137 13.31 3.35 2.78
C PRO A 137 12.56 3.78 4.03
N GLN A 138 12.98 4.89 4.60
CA GLN A 138 12.33 5.45 5.78
C GLN A 138 11.40 6.58 5.32
N LEU A 139 10.17 6.58 5.82
CA LEU A 139 9.18 7.62 5.53
C LEU A 139 9.67 9.04 5.85
N THR A 140 10.59 9.14 6.81
CA THR A 140 11.17 10.41 7.26
C THR A 140 12.39 10.85 6.46
N MET A 141 12.94 10.01 5.57
CA MET A 141 14.13 10.35 4.79
C MET A 141 13.81 11.32 3.64
N ASP A 142 14.78 12.16 3.32
CA ASP A 142 14.81 12.86 2.03
C ASP A 142 14.85 11.80 0.92
N GLY A 143 14.08 12.02 -0.14
CA GLY A 143 13.96 11.04 -1.23
C GLY A 143 12.93 9.92 -0.99
N ALA A 144 12.20 9.90 0.14
CA ALA A 144 11.12 8.93 0.33
C ALA A 144 10.05 8.99 -0.77
N VAL A 145 9.87 10.12 -1.43
CA VAL A 145 8.96 10.29 -2.57
C VAL A 145 9.32 9.36 -3.71
N SER A 146 10.59 9.24 -4.06
CA SER A 146 11.06 8.33 -5.12
C SER A 146 10.88 6.86 -4.78
N ALA A 147 10.79 6.53 -3.49
CA ALA A 147 10.56 5.16 -3.01
C ALA A 147 9.07 4.77 -2.95
N VAL A 148 8.16 5.73 -3.16
CA VAL A 148 6.73 5.42 -3.28
C VAL A 148 6.44 4.94 -4.69
N GLY A 149 6.07 3.68 -4.82
CA GLY A 149 5.45 3.16 -6.04
C GLY A 149 4.00 3.63 -6.11
N LEU A 150 3.58 4.13 -7.27
CA LEU A 150 2.21 4.53 -7.53
C LEU A 150 1.88 4.27 -9.00
N LYS A 151 0.74 3.62 -9.25
CA LYS A 151 0.27 3.32 -10.61
C LYS A 151 -1.24 3.45 -10.69
N ARG A 152 -1.71 4.04 -11.79
CA ARG A 152 -3.13 4.04 -12.19
C ARG A 152 -3.41 2.85 -13.09
N GLY A 153 -4.67 2.42 -13.10
CA GLY A 153 -5.16 1.42 -14.02
C GLY A 153 -6.67 1.50 -14.23
N ILE A 154 -7.12 0.71 -15.19
CA ILE A 154 -8.53 0.51 -15.51
C ILE A 154 -9.01 -0.73 -14.75
N TRP A 155 -10.07 -0.59 -13.96
CA TRP A 155 -10.52 -1.65 -13.08
C TRP A 155 -11.02 -2.89 -13.85
N SER A 156 -11.72 -2.68 -14.96
CA SER A 156 -12.23 -3.77 -15.81
C SER A 156 -11.17 -4.58 -16.56
N ASP A 157 -9.90 -4.13 -16.58
CA ASP A 157 -8.81 -4.90 -17.18
C ASP A 157 -8.40 -6.10 -16.30
N TYR A 158 -8.92 -6.18 -15.07
CA TYR A 158 -8.53 -7.19 -14.08
C TYR A 158 -9.76 -7.86 -13.47
N LEU A 159 -9.71 -9.20 -13.39
CA LEU A 159 -10.66 -9.99 -12.60
C LEU A 159 -10.40 -9.83 -11.10
N GLU A 160 -9.14 -9.66 -10.74
CA GLU A 160 -8.73 -9.66 -9.34
C GLU A 160 -7.43 -8.87 -9.14
N LEU A 161 -7.35 -8.09 -8.07
CA LEU A 161 -6.12 -7.45 -7.61
C LEU A 161 -5.67 -8.09 -6.31
N TYR A 162 -4.36 -8.28 -6.18
CA TYR A 162 -3.72 -8.89 -5.03
C TYR A 162 -2.76 -7.91 -4.36
N ILE A 163 -2.87 -7.77 -3.06
CA ILE A 163 -1.97 -6.99 -2.22
C ILE A 163 -1.13 -7.95 -1.41
N LEU A 164 0.18 -7.93 -1.62
CA LEU A 164 1.15 -8.83 -1.00
C LEU A 164 2.06 -8.03 -0.08
N GLU A 165 2.03 -8.34 1.20
CA GLU A 165 2.83 -7.65 2.21
C GLU A 165 4.10 -8.46 2.51
N GLY A 166 5.25 -7.79 2.49
CA GLY A 166 6.54 -8.36 2.82
C GLY A 166 7.42 -8.68 1.62
N PRO A 167 8.64 -9.19 1.87
CA PRO A 167 9.64 -9.36 0.83
C PRO A 167 9.25 -10.42 -0.19
N GLN A 168 9.68 -10.21 -1.43
CA GLN A 168 9.37 -11.06 -2.58
C GLN A 168 9.70 -12.54 -2.33
N GLU A 169 10.77 -12.84 -1.62
CA GLU A 169 11.17 -14.22 -1.31
C GLU A 169 10.12 -15.00 -0.51
N ARG A 170 9.22 -14.29 0.15
CA ARG A 170 8.16 -14.91 0.95
C ARG A 170 6.90 -15.20 0.15
N TRP A 171 6.59 -14.39 -0.85
CA TRP A 171 5.36 -14.54 -1.62
C TRP A 171 5.58 -15.10 -3.03
N ALA A 172 6.79 -15.00 -3.60
CA ALA A 172 7.10 -15.55 -4.91
C ALA A 172 6.86 -17.07 -4.99
N MET A 173 7.01 -17.80 -3.89
CA MET A 173 6.68 -19.24 -3.82
C MET A 173 5.18 -19.52 -3.80
N SER A 174 4.34 -18.52 -3.48
CA SER A 174 2.89 -18.67 -3.43
C SER A 174 2.22 -18.22 -4.74
N VAL A 175 2.98 -17.66 -5.68
CA VAL A 175 2.51 -17.17 -6.97
C VAL A 175 3.08 -18.10 -8.04
N SER A 176 2.28 -19.04 -8.52
CA SER A 176 2.56 -19.77 -9.77
C SER A 176 1.92 -19.03 -10.95
N GLU A 177 2.30 -19.39 -12.19
CA GLU A 177 1.83 -18.69 -13.40
C GLU A 177 0.32 -18.50 -13.49
N ASP A 178 -0.47 -19.35 -12.79
CA ASP A 178 -1.95 -19.33 -12.86
C ASP A 178 -2.65 -19.36 -11.51
N LYS A 179 -1.91 -19.43 -10.38
CA LYS A 179 -2.51 -19.58 -9.04
C LYS A 179 -1.73 -18.78 -8.00
N ILE A 180 -2.49 -18.14 -7.13
CA ILE A 180 -1.99 -17.61 -5.88
C ILE A 180 -2.58 -18.48 -4.77
N GLU A 181 -1.74 -19.24 -4.09
CA GLU A 181 -2.19 -20.06 -2.98
C GLU A 181 -2.28 -19.20 -1.70
N GLU A 182 -3.43 -19.30 -1.01
CA GLU A 182 -3.59 -18.74 0.32
C GLU A 182 -2.75 -19.57 1.29
N GLY A 183 -1.54 -19.13 1.56
CA GLY A 183 -0.64 -19.73 2.52
C GLY A 183 -0.53 -18.93 3.81
N GLU A 184 0.01 -19.51 4.87
CA GLU A 184 0.17 -18.88 6.19
C GLU A 184 1.05 -17.62 6.22
N ASN A 185 1.75 -17.29 5.13
CA ASN A 185 2.56 -16.08 4.88
C ASN A 185 2.91 -16.01 3.40
N PRO A 186 2.61 -14.98 2.69
CA PRO A 186 2.40 -13.58 3.00
C PRO A 186 0.94 -13.23 3.24
N LEU A 187 0.68 -12.03 3.77
CA LEU A 187 -0.66 -11.50 3.81
C LEU A 187 -1.10 -11.24 2.37
N LEU A 188 -2.03 -12.05 1.90
CA LEU A 188 -2.67 -11.90 0.61
C LEU A 188 -4.06 -11.32 0.84
N LEU A 189 -4.29 -10.13 0.31
CA LEU A 189 -5.62 -9.56 0.21
C LEU A 189 -6.01 -9.58 -1.26
N SER A 190 -7.14 -10.20 -1.59
CA SER A 190 -7.68 -10.18 -2.93
C SER A 190 -8.92 -9.29 -3.02
N ILE A 191 -9.04 -8.57 -4.14
CA ILE A 191 -10.18 -7.73 -4.46
C ILE A 191 -10.67 -8.20 -5.83
N LYS A 192 -11.88 -8.76 -5.85
CA LYS A 192 -12.49 -9.28 -7.08
C LYS A 192 -13.36 -8.21 -7.73
N ALA A 193 -13.30 -8.13 -9.05
CA ALA A 193 -14.30 -7.43 -9.83
C ALA A 193 -15.61 -8.22 -9.76
N CYS A 194 -16.69 -7.55 -9.40
CA CYS A 194 -18.04 -8.13 -9.43
C CYS A 194 -18.67 -8.01 -10.81
#